data_fabb389cdcecd55eae1a95b8c0455458
#
_entry.id   fabb389cdcecd55eae1a95b8c0455458
#
_cell.length_a   1.000
_cell.length_b   1.000
_cell.length_c   1.000
_cell.angle_alpha   90.00
_cell.angle_beta   90.00
_cell.angle_gamma   90.00
#
_symmetry.space_group_name_H-M   'P 1'
#
loop_
_entity.id
_entity.type
_entity.pdbx_description
1 polymer ?
#
loop_
_entity_poly.entity_id
_entity_poly.type
_entity_poly.pdbx_seq_one_letter_code
_entity_poly.pdbx_strand_id
1 'polypeptide(L)'
;MTLSVVRRARRNFRLTSGAACLNYALRRSQRHPERQFPAQGLPELREAIAHHIAYARGVHCSATDLLVCNGAQQALDLIARVLVEPGCQVAMEDPGYPPARQLFLALGARVQSVPVDDEGLRVEHIADGTRLIYVTPSHQFPLGMPMSEPRRHALLARAAELGALIIEDDYDCEFRYHGPAADALQRLDCHGLVAYVGTFSKTLLPELRLGYAVLPPAVLQAACVAKHLSDWHSPTLLQWALARFLGEGHLNKHIRRCHEVYSARRERILARLGSDLSPWFSAIPASAGFHLSALAKPGVDVELLANLARKVEVGLYSLAPFFSEAPIRPGLLLGFGAIELLDIDPALDRVRDTLQRLS
;
A
#
# COMPACT_ATOMS: atom_id res chain seq x y z
N MET A 1 -3.63 6.92 22.84
CA MET A 1 -2.60 7.12 21.76
C MET A 1 -2.54 5.86 20.91
N THR A 2 -2.55 5.94 19.60
CA THR A 2 -2.62 4.73 18.76
C THR A 2 -1.54 4.77 17.69
N LEU A 3 -0.63 3.81 17.70
CA LEU A 3 0.34 3.56 16.65
C LEU A 3 -0.31 2.74 15.52
N SER A 4 -1.32 3.35 14.86
CA SER A 4 -2.16 2.69 13.86
C SER A 4 -1.66 2.92 12.44
N VAL A 5 -1.54 1.85 11.68
CA VAL A 5 -1.16 1.87 10.26
C VAL A 5 -2.26 2.48 9.36
N VAL A 6 -3.51 2.46 9.81
CA VAL A 6 -4.67 2.84 8.98
C VAL A 6 -5.01 4.32 9.09
N ARG A 7 -4.66 4.97 10.19
CA ARG A 7 -5.05 6.37 10.44
C ARG A 7 -3.94 7.32 10.05
N ARG A 8 -4.32 8.40 9.37
CA ARG A 8 -3.46 9.55 9.06
C ARG A 8 -3.90 10.78 9.82
N ALA A 9 -2.95 11.69 10.08
CA ALA A 9 -3.27 13.00 10.60
C ALA A 9 -4.04 13.81 9.55
N ARG A 10 -5.35 13.92 9.68
CA ARG A 10 -6.21 14.76 8.82
C ARG A 10 -5.75 16.22 8.79
N ARG A 11 -5.05 16.67 9.84
CA ARG A 11 -4.52 18.05 9.98
C ARG A 11 -3.48 18.43 8.92
N ASN A 12 -2.81 17.45 8.29
CA ASN A 12 -1.79 17.73 7.29
C ASN A 12 -2.36 18.09 5.90
N PHE A 13 -3.64 17.82 5.66
CA PHE A 13 -4.29 18.18 4.41
C PHE A 13 -4.70 19.65 4.38
N ARG A 14 -4.25 20.40 3.35
CA ARG A 14 -4.69 21.80 3.16
C ARG A 14 -6.11 21.82 2.60
N LEU A 15 -7.07 22.07 3.48
CA LEU A 15 -8.48 22.19 3.13
C LEU A 15 -8.74 23.26 2.06
N THR A 16 -7.99 24.39 2.08
CA THR A 16 -8.16 25.48 1.12
C THR A 16 -7.93 25.06 -0.34
N SER A 17 -6.82 24.36 -0.64
CA SER A 17 -6.56 23.87 -2.00
C SER A 17 -7.53 22.78 -2.41
N GLY A 18 -7.86 21.86 -1.50
CA GLY A 18 -8.85 20.81 -1.74
C GLY A 18 -10.25 21.39 -2.01
N ALA A 19 -10.69 22.38 -1.22
CA ALA A 19 -11.96 23.06 -1.42
C ALA A 19 -12.02 23.82 -2.76
N ALA A 20 -10.93 24.49 -3.16
CA ALA A 20 -10.86 25.15 -4.46
C ALA A 20 -11.01 24.15 -5.64
N CYS A 21 -10.37 23.00 -5.55
CA CYS A 21 -10.49 21.94 -6.56
C CYS A 21 -11.91 21.35 -6.59
N LEU A 22 -12.54 21.13 -5.44
CA LEU A 22 -13.94 20.64 -5.37
C LEU A 22 -14.93 21.67 -5.92
N ASN A 23 -14.78 22.95 -5.60
CA ASN A 23 -15.59 24.03 -6.14
C ASN A 23 -15.47 24.15 -7.67
N TYR A 24 -14.26 23.96 -8.20
CA TYR A 24 -14.04 23.86 -9.63
C TYR A 24 -14.80 22.68 -10.24
N ALA A 25 -14.71 21.50 -9.64
CA ALA A 25 -15.39 20.29 -10.11
C ALA A 25 -16.93 20.47 -10.14
N LEU A 26 -17.49 21.09 -9.09
CA LEU A 26 -18.94 21.41 -9.03
C LEU A 26 -19.36 22.35 -10.15
N ARG A 27 -18.61 23.45 -10.41
CA ARG A 27 -18.92 24.36 -11.51
C ARG A 27 -18.80 23.69 -12.86
N ARG A 28 -17.83 22.78 -13.03
CA ARG A 28 -17.64 22.03 -14.28
C ARG A 28 -18.79 21.06 -14.52
N SER A 29 -19.26 20.38 -13.47
CA SER A 29 -20.41 19.47 -13.55
C SER A 29 -21.68 20.17 -14.05
N GLN A 30 -21.95 21.38 -13.59
CA GLN A 30 -23.12 22.17 -14.03
C GLN A 30 -23.09 22.52 -15.51
N ARG A 31 -21.91 22.66 -16.10
CA ARG A 31 -21.73 23.01 -17.53
C ARG A 31 -21.86 21.81 -18.48
N HIS A 32 -21.91 20.58 -17.95
CA HIS A 32 -21.92 19.34 -18.73
C HIS A 32 -22.91 18.32 -18.15
N PRO A 33 -24.23 18.64 -18.15
CA PRO A 33 -25.23 17.82 -17.45
C PRO A 33 -25.49 16.44 -18.09
N GLU A 34 -25.17 16.25 -19.37
CA GLU A 34 -25.57 15.04 -20.12
C GLU A 34 -24.38 14.14 -20.56
N ARG A 35 -23.22 14.23 -19.93
CA ARG A 35 -22.09 13.38 -20.32
C ARG A 35 -22.21 11.96 -19.79
N GLN A 36 -22.10 10.99 -20.68
CA GLN A 36 -21.74 9.63 -20.32
C GLN A 36 -20.27 9.62 -19.88
N PHE A 37 -20.01 9.06 -18.70
CA PHE A 37 -18.68 8.99 -18.17
C PHE A 37 -18.08 7.59 -18.41
N PRO A 38 -16.81 7.50 -18.88
CA PRO A 38 -16.19 6.22 -19.16
C PRO A 38 -15.94 5.44 -17.86
N ALA A 39 -16.21 4.14 -17.87
CA ALA A 39 -15.91 3.26 -16.76
C ALA A 39 -14.41 3.29 -16.38
N GLN A 40 -13.56 3.48 -17.38
CA GLN A 40 -12.11 3.60 -17.21
C GLN A 40 -11.69 4.82 -16.39
N GLY A 41 -12.56 5.82 -16.23
CA GLY A 41 -12.29 7.09 -15.56
C GLY A 41 -12.03 8.25 -16.52
N LEU A 42 -12.08 9.45 -15.97
CA LEU A 42 -11.92 10.68 -16.75
C LEU A 42 -10.54 10.77 -17.41
N PRO A 43 -10.44 11.12 -18.70
CA PRO A 43 -9.17 11.27 -19.41
C PRO A 43 -8.20 12.20 -18.68
N GLU A 44 -8.68 13.36 -18.22
CA GLU A 44 -7.85 14.35 -17.52
C GLU A 44 -7.23 13.82 -16.22
N LEU A 45 -7.95 12.95 -15.51
CA LEU A 45 -7.39 12.32 -14.31
C LEU A 45 -6.36 11.25 -14.68
N ARG A 46 -6.65 10.44 -15.69
CA ARG A 46 -5.73 9.41 -16.17
C ARG A 46 -4.42 10.01 -16.67
N GLU A 47 -4.47 11.11 -17.42
CA GLU A 47 -3.30 11.86 -17.85
C GLU A 47 -2.48 12.39 -16.66
N ALA A 48 -3.16 13.01 -15.68
CA ALA A 48 -2.51 13.53 -14.48
C ALA A 48 -1.85 12.42 -13.64
N ILE A 49 -2.50 11.25 -13.54
CA ILE A 49 -1.94 10.07 -12.86
C ILE A 49 -0.72 9.54 -13.63
N ALA A 50 -0.82 9.33 -14.94
CA ALA A 50 0.27 8.83 -15.76
C ALA A 50 1.54 9.71 -15.60
N HIS A 51 1.38 11.03 -15.68
CA HIS A 51 2.47 11.98 -15.43
C HIS A 51 3.07 11.86 -14.02
N HIS A 52 2.20 11.74 -13.00
CA HIS A 52 2.65 11.64 -11.61
C HIS A 52 3.48 10.38 -11.37
N ILE A 53 2.99 9.21 -11.79
CA ILE A 53 3.67 7.93 -11.52
C ILE A 53 4.89 7.71 -12.39
N ALA A 54 4.93 8.25 -13.62
CA ALA A 54 6.12 8.25 -14.43
C ALA A 54 7.27 9.01 -13.75
N TYR A 55 6.98 10.17 -13.18
CA TYR A 55 7.96 10.98 -12.45
C TYR A 55 8.34 10.37 -11.10
N ALA A 56 7.34 9.95 -10.31
CA ALA A 56 7.55 9.52 -8.92
C ALA A 56 8.08 8.08 -8.81
N ARG A 57 7.73 7.20 -9.76
CA ARG A 57 7.94 5.75 -9.68
C ARG A 57 8.60 5.14 -10.92
N GLY A 58 8.82 5.92 -11.96
CA GLY A 58 9.34 5.42 -13.23
C GLY A 58 8.37 4.48 -13.96
N VAL A 59 7.10 4.44 -13.59
CA VAL A 59 6.10 3.58 -14.24
C VAL A 59 5.92 4.00 -15.69
N HIS A 60 6.07 3.05 -16.60
CA HIS A 60 5.90 3.28 -18.04
C HIS A 60 4.45 2.99 -18.42
N CYS A 61 3.66 4.04 -18.60
CA CYS A 61 2.29 3.93 -19.07
C CYS A 61 1.82 5.20 -19.76
N SER A 62 0.78 5.06 -20.55
CA SER A 62 -0.03 6.16 -21.09
C SER A 62 -1.35 6.27 -20.33
N ALA A 63 -2.08 7.36 -20.55
CA ALA A 63 -3.42 7.51 -19.98
C ALA A 63 -4.41 6.41 -20.44
N THR A 64 -4.12 5.76 -21.57
CA THR A 64 -4.97 4.67 -22.11
C THR A 64 -4.81 3.36 -21.36
N ASP A 65 -3.70 3.16 -20.63
CA ASP A 65 -3.39 1.94 -19.88
C ASP A 65 -3.94 1.98 -18.44
N LEU A 66 -4.49 3.15 -18.04
CA LEU A 66 -4.96 3.41 -16.68
C LEU A 66 -6.46 3.15 -16.51
N LEU A 67 -6.81 2.47 -15.42
CA LEU A 67 -8.16 2.30 -14.91
C LEU A 67 -8.28 3.03 -13.56
N VAL A 68 -9.18 4.00 -13.44
CA VAL A 68 -9.50 4.68 -12.18
C VAL A 68 -10.45 3.82 -11.35
N CYS A 69 -10.10 3.58 -10.09
CA CYS A 69 -10.82 2.71 -9.18
C CYS A 69 -11.21 3.42 -7.88
N ASN A 70 -12.16 2.83 -7.14
CA ASN A 70 -12.54 3.30 -5.81
C ASN A 70 -11.55 2.79 -4.73
N GLY A 71 -10.28 3.15 -4.90
CA GLY A 71 -9.14 2.69 -4.09
C GLY A 71 -8.53 1.38 -4.60
N ALA A 72 -7.37 1.00 -4.02
CA ALA A 72 -6.64 -0.20 -4.43
C ALA A 72 -7.46 -1.49 -4.28
N GLN A 73 -8.31 -1.59 -3.25
CA GLN A 73 -9.12 -2.79 -3.03
C GLN A 73 -10.06 -3.09 -4.21
N GLN A 74 -10.66 -2.07 -4.84
CA GLN A 74 -11.46 -2.28 -6.05
C GLN A 74 -10.58 -2.66 -7.24
N ALA A 75 -9.38 -2.10 -7.37
CA ALA A 75 -8.45 -2.51 -8.42
C ALA A 75 -8.10 -4.00 -8.29
N LEU A 76 -7.78 -4.45 -7.08
CA LEU A 76 -7.51 -5.87 -6.79
C LEU A 76 -8.73 -6.75 -7.11
N ASP A 77 -9.94 -6.34 -6.71
CA ASP A 77 -11.18 -7.08 -6.98
C ASP A 77 -11.45 -7.22 -8.48
N LEU A 78 -11.28 -6.14 -9.24
CA LEU A 78 -11.48 -6.16 -10.70
C LEU A 78 -10.46 -7.05 -11.41
N ILE A 79 -9.18 -6.96 -11.04
CA ILE A 79 -8.12 -7.84 -11.58
C ILE A 79 -8.43 -9.30 -11.25
N ALA A 80 -8.79 -9.56 -9.99
CA ALA A 80 -9.10 -10.92 -9.54
C ALA A 80 -10.32 -11.51 -10.26
N ARG A 81 -11.40 -10.75 -10.44
CA ARG A 81 -12.59 -11.18 -11.20
C ARG A 81 -12.30 -11.54 -12.66
N VAL A 82 -11.30 -10.90 -13.25
CA VAL A 82 -10.89 -11.16 -14.64
C VAL A 82 -10.02 -12.41 -14.76
N LEU A 83 -9.17 -12.67 -13.76
CA LEU A 83 -8.08 -13.65 -13.87
C LEU A 83 -8.25 -14.89 -13.00
N VAL A 84 -9.03 -14.81 -11.92
CA VAL A 84 -9.18 -15.91 -10.97
C VAL A 84 -10.43 -16.72 -11.27
N GLU A 85 -10.21 -18.00 -11.57
CA GLU A 85 -11.24 -19.01 -11.63
C GLU A 85 -11.15 -19.93 -10.39
N PRO A 86 -12.24 -20.62 -10.00
CA PRO A 86 -12.19 -21.60 -8.91
C PRO A 86 -11.08 -22.64 -9.11
N GLY A 87 -10.22 -22.78 -8.11
CA GLY A 87 -9.05 -23.66 -8.18
C GLY A 87 -7.79 -23.05 -8.80
N CYS A 88 -7.86 -21.81 -9.33
CA CYS A 88 -6.70 -21.06 -9.81
C CYS A 88 -5.66 -20.88 -8.70
N GLN A 89 -4.39 -21.09 -9.01
CA GLN A 89 -3.30 -20.93 -8.04
C GLN A 89 -2.81 -19.49 -8.03
N VAL A 90 -2.82 -18.90 -6.84
CA VAL A 90 -2.35 -17.52 -6.57
C VAL A 90 -1.24 -17.58 -5.54
N ALA A 91 -0.05 -17.04 -5.88
CA ALA A 91 1.05 -16.91 -4.93
C ALA A 91 0.99 -15.54 -4.24
N MET A 92 1.17 -15.51 -2.93
CA MET A 92 1.19 -14.29 -2.12
C MET A 92 2.32 -14.31 -1.10
N GLU A 93 2.84 -13.13 -0.79
CA GLU A 93 3.78 -12.93 0.33
C GLU A 93 3.19 -13.45 1.65
N ASP A 94 4.07 -14.08 2.47
CA ASP A 94 3.73 -14.49 3.83
C ASP A 94 4.89 -14.15 4.79
N PRO A 95 4.71 -13.17 5.71
CA PRO A 95 3.47 -12.42 5.94
C PRO A 95 3.09 -11.49 4.78
N GLY A 96 1.79 -11.21 4.66
CA GLY A 96 1.26 -10.41 3.55
C GLY A 96 -0.02 -9.67 3.90
N TYR A 97 -0.71 -9.13 2.91
CA TYR A 97 -1.90 -8.30 3.06
C TYR A 97 -3.19 -9.15 3.18
N PRO A 98 -3.82 -9.24 4.37
CA PRO A 98 -4.96 -10.15 4.59
C PRO A 98 -6.17 -9.85 3.69
N PRO A 99 -6.55 -8.57 3.40
CA PRO A 99 -7.69 -8.31 2.53
C PRO A 99 -7.53 -8.83 1.10
N ALA A 100 -6.31 -8.82 0.53
CA ALA A 100 -6.06 -9.42 -0.78
C ALA A 100 -6.16 -10.96 -0.70
N ARG A 101 -5.60 -11.57 0.35
CA ARG A 101 -5.72 -13.03 0.59
C ARG A 101 -7.18 -13.46 0.69
N GLN A 102 -7.97 -12.76 1.48
CA GLN A 102 -9.39 -13.06 1.66
C GLN A 102 -10.18 -12.89 0.36
N LEU A 103 -9.86 -11.87 -0.43
CA LEU A 103 -10.46 -11.65 -1.75
C LEU A 103 -10.23 -12.85 -2.68
N PHE A 104 -8.98 -13.31 -2.83
CA PHE A 104 -8.66 -14.43 -3.70
C PHE A 104 -9.31 -15.73 -3.22
N LEU A 105 -9.30 -15.99 -1.92
CA LEU A 105 -9.99 -17.15 -1.33
C LEU A 105 -11.51 -17.09 -1.59
N ALA A 106 -12.13 -15.92 -1.45
CA ALA A 106 -13.57 -15.73 -1.69
C ALA A 106 -13.96 -15.98 -3.15
N LEU A 107 -13.03 -15.78 -4.09
CA LEU A 107 -13.22 -16.12 -5.52
C LEU A 107 -12.88 -17.60 -5.84
N GLY A 108 -12.54 -18.39 -4.83
CA GLY A 108 -12.26 -19.82 -5.00
C GLY A 108 -10.82 -20.15 -5.41
N ALA A 109 -9.89 -19.19 -5.32
CA ALA A 109 -8.48 -19.46 -5.60
C ALA A 109 -7.85 -20.36 -4.53
N ARG A 110 -6.82 -21.10 -4.95
CA ARG A 110 -5.86 -21.76 -4.05
C ARG A 110 -4.72 -20.78 -3.77
N VAL A 111 -4.75 -20.16 -2.60
CA VAL A 111 -3.74 -19.17 -2.23
C VAL A 111 -2.54 -19.88 -1.61
N GLN A 112 -1.42 -19.80 -2.29
CA GLN A 112 -0.12 -20.26 -1.79
C GLN A 112 0.55 -19.14 -0.99
N SER A 113 0.93 -19.45 0.24
CA SER A 113 1.76 -18.59 1.08
C SER A 113 3.23 -18.79 0.70
N VAL A 114 3.87 -17.74 0.21
CA VAL A 114 5.28 -17.75 -0.18
C VAL A 114 6.09 -16.97 0.85
N PRO A 115 7.07 -17.60 1.51
CA PRO A 115 7.87 -16.95 2.54
C PRO A 115 8.58 -15.70 2.04
N VAL A 116 8.75 -14.72 2.93
CA VAL A 116 9.51 -13.49 2.71
C VAL A 116 10.77 -13.52 3.56
N ASP A 117 11.91 -13.18 2.96
CA ASP A 117 13.18 -12.94 3.61
C ASP A 117 13.62 -11.47 3.54
N ASP A 118 14.84 -11.15 3.90
CA ASP A 118 15.36 -9.77 3.90
C ASP A 118 15.47 -9.16 2.48
N GLU A 119 15.35 -9.97 1.43
CA GLU A 119 15.33 -9.53 0.02
C GLU A 119 13.93 -9.52 -0.60
N GLY A 120 12.89 -9.86 0.14
CA GLY A 120 11.49 -9.92 -0.32
C GLY A 120 10.98 -11.35 -0.51
N LEU A 121 9.92 -11.52 -1.31
CA LEU A 121 9.30 -12.83 -1.59
C LEU A 121 10.31 -13.82 -2.18
N ARG A 122 10.38 -15.05 -1.64
CA ARG A 122 11.28 -16.10 -2.08
C ARG A 122 10.76 -16.78 -3.35
N VAL A 123 11.26 -16.33 -4.50
CA VAL A 123 10.77 -16.70 -5.85
C VAL A 123 10.86 -18.21 -6.10
N GLU A 124 11.87 -18.88 -5.56
CA GLU A 124 12.09 -20.34 -5.70
C GLU A 124 10.97 -21.17 -5.05
N HIS A 125 10.16 -20.58 -4.19
CA HIS A 125 9.00 -21.23 -3.58
C HIS A 125 7.70 -21.02 -4.36
N ILE A 126 7.69 -20.23 -5.45
CA ILE A 126 6.50 -20.08 -6.28
C ILE A 126 6.28 -21.39 -7.04
N ALA A 127 5.16 -22.05 -6.77
CA ALA A 127 4.82 -23.33 -7.36
C ALA A 127 4.51 -23.23 -8.86
N ASP A 128 4.76 -24.32 -9.57
CA ASP A 128 4.31 -24.47 -10.95
C ASP A 128 2.78 -24.39 -11.06
N GLY A 129 2.30 -23.83 -12.17
CA GLY A 129 0.86 -23.62 -12.36
C GLY A 129 0.28 -22.38 -11.68
N THR A 130 1.12 -21.56 -10.99
CA THR A 130 0.70 -20.25 -10.48
C THR A 130 0.30 -19.34 -11.64
N ARG A 131 -0.87 -18.71 -11.55
CA ARG A 131 -1.44 -17.83 -12.58
C ARG A 131 -1.38 -16.36 -12.18
N LEU A 132 -1.31 -16.08 -10.89
CA LEU A 132 -1.29 -14.73 -10.35
C LEU A 132 -0.34 -14.67 -9.17
N ILE A 133 0.47 -13.62 -9.11
CA ILE A 133 1.43 -13.37 -8.02
C ILE A 133 1.14 -11.99 -7.44
N TYR A 134 0.84 -11.90 -6.15
CA TYR A 134 0.62 -10.63 -5.46
C TYR A 134 1.81 -10.26 -4.59
N VAL A 135 2.38 -9.08 -4.81
CA VAL A 135 3.55 -8.57 -4.09
C VAL A 135 3.45 -7.08 -3.75
N THR A 136 4.18 -6.68 -2.70
CA THR A 136 4.36 -5.28 -2.27
C THR A 136 5.85 -4.90 -2.31
N PRO A 137 6.48 -4.85 -3.51
CA PRO A 137 7.93 -4.92 -3.65
C PRO A 137 8.67 -3.64 -3.26
N SER A 138 7.96 -2.51 -3.18
CA SER A 138 8.56 -1.22 -2.79
C SER A 138 8.66 -1.03 -1.29
N HIS A 139 7.69 -1.59 -0.57
CA HIS A 139 7.57 -1.55 0.88
C HIS A 139 6.74 -2.76 1.30
N GLN A 140 7.41 -3.89 1.55
CA GLN A 140 6.76 -5.16 1.86
C GLN A 140 5.79 -5.02 3.03
N PHE A 141 4.54 -5.41 2.82
CA PHE A 141 3.55 -5.35 3.87
C PHE A 141 3.42 -6.69 4.59
N PRO A 142 3.60 -6.76 5.92
CA PRO A 142 3.74 -5.64 6.87
C PRO A 142 5.19 -5.32 7.28
N LEU A 143 6.21 -6.04 6.80
CA LEU A 143 7.55 -5.99 7.38
C LEU A 143 8.31 -4.69 7.08
N GLY A 144 8.10 -4.11 5.88
CA GLY A 144 8.64 -2.79 5.55
C GLY A 144 9.94 -2.80 4.72
N MET A 145 10.60 -3.95 4.51
CA MET A 145 11.78 -3.99 3.64
C MET A 145 11.38 -3.93 2.16
N PRO A 146 12.20 -3.28 1.32
CA PRO A 146 12.01 -3.34 -0.13
C PRO A 146 12.52 -4.67 -0.69
N MET A 147 11.90 -5.13 -1.80
CA MET A 147 12.42 -6.26 -2.57
C MET A 147 13.72 -5.84 -3.26
N SER A 148 14.76 -6.67 -3.17
CA SER A 148 16.06 -6.43 -3.80
C SER A 148 15.96 -6.44 -5.33
N GLU A 149 16.86 -5.75 -6.02
CA GLU A 149 16.87 -5.71 -7.48
C GLU A 149 17.08 -7.10 -8.11
N PRO A 150 18.01 -7.96 -7.63
CA PRO A 150 18.10 -9.33 -8.11
C PRO A 150 16.81 -10.13 -7.95
N ARG A 151 16.11 -9.95 -6.83
CA ARG A 151 14.85 -10.65 -6.54
C ARG A 151 13.72 -10.17 -7.47
N ARG A 152 13.68 -8.87 -7.83
CA ARG A 152 12.75 -8.32 -8.81
C ARG A 152 12.94 -8.96 -10.19
N HIS A 153 14.17 -9.08 -10.66
CA HIS A 153 14.49 -9.75 -11.93
C HIS A 153 14.13 -11.24 -11.92
N ALA A 154 14.44 -11.94 -10.81
CA ALA A 154 14.07 -13.34 -10.65
C ALA A 154 12.54 -13.54 -10.65
N LEU A 155 11.79 -12.63 -10.02
CA LEU A 155 10.33 -12.67 -9.99
C LEU A 155 9.72 -12.47 -11.38
N LEU A 156 10.23 -11.49 -12.15
CA LEU A 156 9.79 -11.26 -13.53
C LEU A 156 10.10 -12.45 -14.44
N ALA A 157 11.29 -13.04 -14.33
CA ALA A 157 11.67 -14.23 -15.07
C ALA A 157 10.74 -15.41 -14.73
N ARG A 158 10.49 -15.66 -13.44
CA ARG A 158 9.58 -16.73 -13.00
C ARG A 158 8.15 -16.51 -13.48
N ALA A 159 7.65 -15.27 -13.44
CA ALA A 159 6.34 -14.94 -13.96
C ALA A 159 6.22 -15.20 -15.47
N ALA A 160 7.28 -14.87 -16.24
CA ALA A 160 7.33 -15.15 -17.68
C ALA A 160 7.34 -16.66 -17.97
N GLU A 161 8.11 -17.45 -17.24
CA GLU A 161 8.11 -18.94 -17.35
C GLU A 161 6.73 -19.53 -17.11
N LEU A 162 6.01 -19.01 -16.12
CA LEU A 162 4.68 -19.51 -15.73
C LEU A 162 3.56 -18.95 -16.60
N GLY A 163 3.78 -17.88 -17.36
CA GLY A 163 2.73 -17.07 -17.98
C GLY A 163 1.79 -16.45 -16.94
N ALA A 164 2.34 -16.11 -15.76
CA ALA A 164 1.59 -15.54 -14.64
C ALA A 164 1.59 -14.01 -14.69
N LEU A 165 0.49 -13.38 -14.27
CA LEU A 165 0.45 -11.95 -14.03
C LEU A 165 0.95 -11.64 -12.62
N ILE A 166 1.71 -10.55 -12.46
CA ILE A 166 2.11 -10.00 -11.17
C ILE A 166 1.21 -8.80 -10.85
N ILE A 167 0.62 -8.77 -9.67
CA ILE A 167 0.03 -7.57 -9.09
C ILE A 167 1.10 -6.91 -8.21
N GLU A 168 1.58 -5.75 -8.62
CA GLU A 168 2.42 -4.88 -7.81
C GLU A 168 1.53 -3.88 -7.07
N ASP A 169 1.33 -4.07 -5.77
CA ASP A 169 0.57 -3.14 -4.91
C ASP A 169 1.53 -2.12 -4.28
N ASP A 170 1.47 -0.88 -4.78
CA ASP A 170 2.33 0.23 -4.40
C ASP A 170 1.54 1.27 -3.61
N TYR A 171 1.36 1.03 -2.32
CA TYR A 171 0.39 1.72 -1.49
C TYR A 171 0.89 2.97 -0.75
N ASP A 172 2.21 3.15 -0.51
CA ASP A 172 2.74 4.23 0.33
C ASP A 172 4.17 4.71 0.02
N CYS A 173 4.71 4.34 -1.11
CA CYS A 173 6.10 4.59 -1.50
C CYS A 173 6.46 6.06 -1.79
N GLU A 174 5.50 6.97 -1.85
CA GLU A 174 5.75 8.41 -1.95
C GLU A 174 6.48 8.98 -0.72
N PHE A 175 6.41 8.28 0.43
CA PHE A 175 7.09 8.65 1.66
C PHE A 175 8.38 7.86 1.83
N ARG A 176 9.44 8.33 1.17
CA ARG A 176 10.75 7.71 1.22
C ARG A 176 11.71 8.54 2.07
N TYR A 177 12.45 7.87 2.97
CA TYR A 177 13.35 8.51 3.95
C TYR A 177 14.82 8.33 3.63
N HIS A 178 15.21 7.25 2.95
CA HIS A 178 16.61 6.94 2.64
C HIS A 178 16.75 6.37 1.23
N GLY A 179 17.87 6.70 0.59
CA GLY A 179 18.27 6.19 -0.73
C GLY A 179 17.48 6.76 -1.91
N PRO A 180 17.88 6.44 -3.14
CA PRO A 180 17.13 6.80 -4.34
C PRO A 180 15.78 6.09 -4.37
N ALA A 181 14.81 6.66 -5.07
CA ALA A 181 13.54 5.97 -5.30
C ALA A 181 13.83 4.66 -6.04
N ALA A 182 13.47 3.53 -5.46
CA ALA A 182 13.48 2.30 -6.22
C ALA A 182 12.40 2.40 -7.30
N ASP A 183 12.75 2.08 -8.52
CA ASP A 183 11.78 2.00 -9.61
C ASP A 183 10.68 0.99 -9.28
N ALA A 184 9.49 1.20 -9.82
CA ALA A 184 8.45 0.19 -9.76
C ALA A 184 8.92 -1.10 -10.45
N LEU A 185 8.39 -2.25 -10.02
CA LEU A 185 8.63 -3.52 -10.71
C LEU A 185 8.13 -3.45 -12.16
N GLN A 186 7.00 -2.76 -12.38
CA GLN A 186 6.42 -2.50 -13.70
C GLN A 186 7.42 -1.83 -14.67
N ARG A 187 8.32 -0.97 -14.20
CA ARG A 187 9.34 -0.37 -15.05
C ARG A 187 10.31 -1.38 -15.65
N LEU A 188 10.59 -2.46 -14.92
CA LEU A 188 11.50 -3.53 -15.33
C LEU A 188 10.83 -4.58 -16.22
N ASP A 189 9.51 -4.53 -16.34
CA ASP A 189 8.69 -5.49 -17.07
C ASP A 189 8.78 -5.25 -18.58
N CYS A 190 9.42 -6.17 -19.30
CA CYS A 190 9.52 -6.17 -20.75
C CYS A 190 8.45 -7.05 -21.43
N HIS A 191 7.63 -7.75 -20.68
CA HIS A 191 6.68 -8.75 -21.18
C HIS A 191 5.21 -8.37 -20.99
N GLY A 192 4.92 -7.24 -20.34
CA GLY A 192 3.55 -6.82 -20.05
C GLY A 192 2.85 -7.75 -19.04
N LEU A 193 3.58 -8.23 -18.03
CA LEU A 193 3.09 -9.16 -17.02
C LEU A 193 2.80 -8.48 -15.67
N VAL A 194 3.05 -7.18 -15.53
CA VAL A 194 2.84 -6.45 -14.27
C VAL A 194 1.60 -5.58 -14.35
N ALA A 195 0.62 -5.85 -13.49
CA ALA A 195 -0.48 -4.96 -13.14
C ALA A 195 -0.05 -4.10 -11.95
N TYR A 196 0.23 -2.82 -12.18
CA TYR A 196 0.61 -1.87 -11.13
C TYR A 196 -0.63 -1.24 -10.50
N VAL A 197 -0.75 -1.33 -9.19
CA VAL A 197 -1.88 -0.79 -8.41
C VAL A 197 -1.39 0.31 -7.47
N GLY A 198 -2.04 1.48 -7.56
CA GLY A 198 -1.75 2.61 -6.70
C GLY A 198 -3.01 3.21 -6.05
N THR A 199 -2.82 4.00 -5.00
CA THR A 199 -3.94 4.59 -4.25
C THR A 199 -3.62 5.98 -3.70
N PHE A 200 -4.60 6.88 -3.74
CA PHE A 200 -4.53 8.18 -3.07
C PHE A 200 -5.02 8.14 -1.61
N SER A 201 -5.58 7.01 -1.16
CA SER A 201 -6.08 6.85 0.21
C SER A 201 -4.97 7.00 1.25
N LYS A 202 -3.75 6.66 0.89
CA LYS A 202 -2.57 6.73 1.77
C LYS A 202 -1.80 8.02 1.61
N THR A 203 -1.82 8.63 0.44
CA THR A 203 -1.11 9.88 0.14
C THR A 203 -1.94 11.11 0.49
N LEU A 204 -3.26 11.10 0.26
CA LEU A 204 -4.18 12.20 0.57
C LEU A 204 -5.11 11.85 1.75
N LEU A 205 -6.35 11.55 1.46
CA LEU A 205 -7.39 11.24 2.44
C LEU A 205 -8.02 9.87 2.13
N PRO A 206 -8.14 8.96 3.10
CA PRO A 206 -8.80 7.67 2.89
C PRO A 206 -10.24 7.79 2.37
N GLU A 207 -10.92 8.88 2.74
CA GLU A 207 -12.30 9.16 2.38
C GLU A 207 -12.50 9.54 0.91
N LEU A 208 -11.44 9.93 0.19
CA LEU A 208 -11.51 10.20 -1.25
C LEU A 208 -11.87 8.96 -2.06
N ARG A 209 -11.52 7.79 -1.56
CA ARG A 209 -11.77 6.49 -2.22
C ARG A 209 -11.39 6.51 -3.69
N LEU A 210 -10.25 7.09 -4.04
CA LEU A 210 -9.66 7.04 -5.37
C LEU A 210 -8.34 6.28 -5.36
N GLY A 211 -8.20 5.42 -6.34
CA GLY A 211 -7.01 4.67 -6.68
C GLY A 211 -6.99 4.41 -8.18
N TYR A 212 -6.02 3.66 -8.63
CA TYR A 212 -5.85 3.37 -10.05
C TYR A 212 -5.08 2.06 -10.24
N ALA A 213 -5.23 1.49 -11.43
CA ALA A 213 -4.39 0.40 -11.90
C ALA A 213 -3.83 0.73 -13.28
N VAL A 214 -2.56 0.43 -13.52
CA VAL A 214 -1.97 0.33 -14.86
C VAL A 214 -2.01 -1.13 -15.25
N LEU A 215 -2.73 -1.45 -16.31
CA LEU A 215 -3.03 -2.83 -16.66
C LEU A 215 -2.54 -3.17 -18.07
N PRO A 216 -2.05 -4.39 -18.30
CA PRO A 216 -1.82 -4.90 -19.65
C PRO A 216 -3.11 -4.81 -20.48
N PRO A 217 -3.04 -4.54 -21.80
CA PRO A 217 -4.23 -4.26 -22.63
C PRO A 217 -5.34 -5.31 -22.55
N ALA A 218 -4.98 -6.60 -22.54
CA ALA A 218 -5.96 -7.69 -22.45
C ALA A 218 -6.71 -7.69 -21.11
N VAL A 219 -6.03 -7.41 -20.00
CA VAL A 219 -6.62 -7.31 -18.66
C VAL A 219 -7.44 -6.04 -18.52
N LEU A 220 -6.96 -4.92 -19.05
CA LEU A 220 -7.62 -3.62 -18.99
C LEU A 220 -9.01 -3.66 -19.61
N GLN A 221 -9.14 -4.23 -20.81
CA GLN A 221 -10.44 -4.31 -21.50
C GLN A 221 -11.46 -5.07 -20.66
N ALA A 222 -11.09 -6.24 -20.15
CA ALA A 222 -11.97 -7.06 -19.32
C ALA A 222 -12.27 -6.38 -17.96
N ALA A 223 -11.29 -5.73 -17.35
CA ALA A 223 -11.46 -4.97 -16.10
C ALA A 223 -12.40 -3.76 -16.27
N CYS A 224 -12.37 -3.07 -17.42
CA CYS A 224 -13.30 -1.99 -17.73
C CYS A 224 -14.74 -2.50 -17.83
N VAL A 225 -14.96 -3.67 -18.44
CA VAL A 225 -16.27 -4.30 -18.49
C VAL A 225 -16.73 -4.70 -17.08
N ALA A 226 -15.87 -5.36 -16.31
CA ALA A 226 -16.19 -5.74 -14.93
C ALA A 226 -16.52 -4.52 -14.06
N LYS A 227 -15.77 -3.42 -14.22
CA LYS A 227 -16.05 -2.16 -13.52
C LYS A 227 -17.39 -1.55 -13.93
N HIS A 228 -17.67 -1.51 -15.21
CA HIS A 228 -18.96 -1.00 -15.71
C HIS A 228 -20.16 -1.77 -15.11
N LEU A 229 -20.03 -3.10 -15.00
CA LEU A 229 -21.06 -3.94 -14.39
C LEU A 229 -21.12 -3.83 -12.85
N SER A 230 -20.04 -3.39 -12.22
CA SER A 230 -19.95 -3.25 -10.75
C SER A 230 -20.51 -1.90 -10.26
N ASP A 231 -20.03 -0.80 -10.82
CA ASP A 231 -20.32 0.56 -10.32
C ASP A 231 -20.39 1.63 -11.41
N TRP A 232 -20.40 1.23 -12.68
CA TRP A 232 -20.39 2.07 -13.87
C TRP A 232 -19.10 2.89 -14.00
N HIS A 233 -18.80 3.76 -13.03
CA HIS A 233 -17.61 4.60 -12.98
C HIS A 233 -17.38 5.13 -11.56
N SER A 234 -16.16 5.52 -11.25
CA SER A 234 -15.83 6.21 -9.99
C SER A 234 -16.43 7.63 -9.97
N PRO A 235 -16.68 8.23 -8.78
CA PRO A 235 -17.31 9.55 -8.64
C PRO A 235 -16.58 10.64 -9.42
N THR A 236 -17.24 11.21 -10.44
CA THR A 236 -16.63 12.15 -11.40
C THR A 236 -16.25 13.48 -10.78
N LEU A 237 -17.00 13.98 -9.81
CA LEU A 237 -16.66 15.20 -9.07
C LEU A 237 -15.29 15.09 -8.40
N LEU A 238 -15.03 13.96 -7.75
CA LEU A 238 -13.74 13.70 -7.10
C LEU A 238 -12.63 13.51 -8.13
N GLN A 239 -12.93 12.90 -9.28
CA GLN A 239 -11.96 12.74 -10.35
C GLN A 239 -11.53 14.11 -10.93
N TRP A 240 -12.46 15.02 -11.24
CA TRP A 240 -12.11 16.38 -11.69
C TRP A 240 -11.32 17.16 -10.63
N ALA A 241 -11.75 17.07 -9.36
CA ALA A 241 -11.05 17.75 -8.27
C ALA A 241 -9.61 17.23 -8.12
N LEU A 242 -9.42 15.90 -8.19
CA LEU A 242 -8.10 15.29 -8.08
C LEU A 242 -7.21 15.57 -9.30
N ALA A 243 -7.76 15.51 -10.52
CA ALA A 243 -7.03 15.87 -11.74
C ALA A 243 -6.45 17.29 -11.64
N ARG A 244 -7.26 18.24 -11.19
CA ARG A 244 -6.82 19.62 -10.95
C ARG A 244 -5.77 19.71 -9.85
N PHE A 245 -5.97 18.98 -8.73
CA PHE A 245 -5.04 18.98 -7.59
C PHE A 245 -3.65 18.44 -7.98
N LEU A 246 -3.61 17.43 -8.84
CA LEU A 246 -2.38 16.89 -9.42
C LEU A 246 -1.76 17.90 -10.40
N GLY A 247 -2.53 18.40 -11.36
CA GLY A 247 -2.05 19.29 -12.42
C GLY A 247 -1.53 20.64 -11.89
N GLU A 248 -2.09 21.16 -10.79
CA GLU A 248 -1.59 22.39 -10.14
C GLU A 248 -0.42 22.14 -9.16
N GLY A 249 0.09 20.90 -9.07
CA GLY A 249 1.22 20.51 -8.24
C GLY A 249 0.95 20.55 -6.73
N HIS A 250 -0.33 20.53 -6.34
CA HIS A 250 -0.71 20.52 -4.92
C HIS A 250 -0.34 19.21 -4.23
N LEU A 251 -0.37 18.09 -4.95
CA LEU A 251 0.03 16.78 -4.41
C LEU A 251 1.51 16.80 -3.99
N ASN A 252 2.41 17.27 -4.84
CA ASN A 252 3.85 17.31 -4.54
C ASN A 252 4.17 18.21 -3.33
N LYS A 253 3.45 19.33 -3.20
CA LYS A 253 3.55 20.21 -2.02
C LYS A 253 3.03 19.55 -0.75
N HIS A 254 1.98 18.73 -0.88
CA HIS A 254 1.41 17.97 0.21
C HIS A 254 2.35 16.84 0.66
N ILE A 255 2.89 16.04 -0.27
CA ILE A 255 3.84 14.96 0.01
C ILE A 255 5.07 15.50 0.75
N ARG A 256 5.70 16.58 0.26
CA ARG A 256 6.86 17.19 0.93
C ARG A 256 6.59 17.55 2.38
N ARG A 257 5.44 18.19 2.66
CA ARG A 257 5.05 18.58 4.02
C ARG A 257 4.77 17.37 4.92
N CYS A 258 4.10 16.36 4.38
CA CYS A 258 3.87 15.12 5.12
C CYS A 258 5.17 14.38 5.40
N HIS A 259 6.11 14.40 4.45
CA HIS A 259 7.43 13.80 4.61
C HIS A 259 8.20 14.39 5.81
N GLU A 260 8.23 15.71 5.97
CA GLU A 260 8.88 16.37 7.14
C GLU A 260 8.29 15.85 8.46
N VAL A 261 6.94 15.83 8.54
CA VAL A 261 6.24 15.36 9.75
C VAL A 261 6.50 13.88 10.02
N TYR A 262 6.45 13.05 8.99
CA TYR A 262 6.61 11.60 9.15
C TYR A 262 8.07 11.20 9.39
N SER A 263 9.05 11.92 8.81
CA SER A 263 10.48 11.73 9.12
C SER A 263 10.75 11.91 10.61
N ALA A 264 10.30 13.03 11.19
CA ALA A 264 10.51 13.30 12.62
C ALA A 264 9.87 12.22 13.51
N ARG A 265 8.65 11.78 13.17
CA ARG A 265 7.96 10.71 13.93
C ARG A 265 8.68 9.36 13.82
N ARG A 266 9.07 8.99 12.60
CA ARG A 266 9.83 7.77 12.32
C ARG A 266 11.16 7.74 13.07
N GLU A 267 11.95 8.80 12.97
CA GLU A 267 13.23 8.93 13.64
C GLU A 267 13.09 8.79 15.16
N ARG A 268 12.04 9.39 15.73
CA ARG A 268 11.77 9.28 17.16
C ARG A 268 11.47 7.85 17.59
N ILE A 269 10.63 7.12 16.85
CA ILE A 269 10.32 5.71 17.15
C ILE A 269 11.57 4.85 17.00
N LEU A 270 12.35 5.03 15.94
CA LEU A 270 13.58 4.26 15.72
C LEU A 270 14.62 4.53 16.82
N ALA A 271 14.76 5.78 17.27
CA ALA A 271 15.65 6.12 18.39
C ALA A 271 15.26 5.36 19.66
N ARG A 272 13.95 5.24 19.96
CA ARG A 272 13.46 4.49 21.12
C ARG A 272 13.66 2.97 20.95
N LEU A 273 13.42 2.43 19.76
CA LEU A 273 13.67 1.01 19.46
C LEU A 273 15.17 0.66 19.55
N GLY A 274 16.04 1.60 19.17
CA GLY A 274 17.51 1.42 19.25
C GLY A 274 18.11 1.70 20.62
N SER A 275 17.37 2.26 21.57
CA SER A 275 17.85 2.59 22.92
C SER A 275 17.14 1.77 24.01
N ASP A 276 16.19 2.38 24.67
CA ASP A 276 15.53 1.83 25.87
C ASP A 276 14.54 0.69 25.60
N LEU A 277 14.07 0.52 24.36
CA LEU A 277 13.25 -0.63 23.93
C LEU A 277 14.09 -1.75 23.26
N SER A 278 15.38 -1.51 23.05
CA SER A 278 16.27 -2.48 22.40
C SER A 278 16.43 -3.82 23.16
N PRO A 279 16.24 -3.94 24.49
CA PRO A 279 16.23 -5.24 25.16
C PRO A 279 15.12 -6.18 24.66
N TRP A 280 13.99 -5.64 24.21
CA TRP A 280 12.79 -6.43 23.84
C TRP A 280 12.52 -6.48 22.34
N PHE A 281 12.96 -5.47 21.57
CA PHE A 281 12.62 -5.36 20.14
C PHE A 281 13.85 -5.05 19.29
N SER A 282 13.78 -5.50 18.03
CA SER A 282 14.70 -5.13 16.95
C SER A 282 13.90 -4.57 15.78
N ALA A 283 14.17 -3.34 15.39
CA ALA A 283 13.49 -2.73 14.24
C ALA A 283 13.92 -3.43 12.95
N ILE A 284 12.96 -3.68 12.04
CA ILE A 284 13.24 -4.09 10.67
C ILE A 284 13.63 -2.84 9.87
N PRO A 285 14.73 -2.86 9.11
CA PRO A 285 15.11 -1.75 8.26
C PRO A 285 14.03 -1.47 7.20
N ALA A 286 13.45 -0.27 7.21
CA ALA A 286 12.49 0.20 6.22
C ALA A 286 12.92 1.56 5.69
N SER A 287 12.91 1.76 4.38
CA SER A 287 13.34 3.00 3.74
C SER A 287 12.18 3.91 3.32
N ALA A 288 10.96 3.43 3.41
CA ALA A 288 9.76 4.12 2.93
C ALA A 288 8.54 3.89 3.84
N GLY A 289 7.40 4.47 3.46
CA GLY A 289 6.09 4.25 4.08
C GLY A 289 5.83 5.05 5.35
N PHE A 290 4.75 4.73 6.04
CA PHE A 290 4.34 5.39 7.29
C PHE A 290 4.09 4.38 8.43
N HIS A 291 4.70 3.20 8.34
CA HIS A 291 4.82 2.24 9.43
C HIS A 291 6.23 1.64 9.49
N LEU A 292 6.53 1.05 10.61
CA LEU A 292 7.74 0.27 10.88
C LEU A 292 7.29 -1.06 11.46
N SER A 293 8.07 -2.10 11.24
CA SER A 293 7.93 -3.34 11.99
C SER A 293 9.11 -3.57 12.91
N ALA A 294 8.84 -4.11 14.11
CA ALA A 294 9.83 -4.44 15.09
C ALA A 294 9.62 -5.89 15.54
N LEU A 295 10.64 -6.72 15.37
CA LEU A 295 10.62 -8.12 15.80
C LEU A 295 10.84 -8.20 17.30
N ALA A 296 10.06 -9.02 17.97
CA ALA A 296 10.22 -9.32 19.39
C ALA A 296 11.41 -10.25 19.63
N LYS A 297 12.16 -9.98 20.67
CA LYS A 297 13.22 -10.88 21.16
C LYS A 297 12.65 -12.05 21.94
N PRO A 298 13.39 -13.15 22.10
CA PRO A 298 12.94 -14.31 22.88
C PRO A 298 12.43 -13.92 24.27
N GLY A 299 11.29 -14.48 24.68
CA GLY A 299 10.66 -14.20 25.97
C GLY A 299 9.62 -13.09 25.97
N VAL A 300 9.48 -12.32 24.87
CA VAL A 300 8.43 -11.29 24.78
C VAL A 300 7.13 -11.87 24.23
N ASP A 301 6.09 -11.89 25.04
CA ASP A 301 4.72 -12.18 24.60
C ASP A 301 4.06 -10.92 24.04
N VAL A 302 4.04 -10.83 22.70
CA VAL A 302 3.54 -9.66 21.95
C VAL A 302 2.02 -9.49 22.14
N GLU A 303 1.26 -10.59 22.22
CA GLU A 303 -0.18 -10.54 22.36
C GLU A 303 -0.58 -10.06 23.76
N LEU A 304 0.09 -10.57 24.79
CA LEU A 304 -0.09 -10.10 26.16
C LEU A 304 0.29 -8.63 26.28
N LEU A 305 1.42 -8.22 25.71
CA LEU A 305 1.85 -6.82 25.68
C LEU A 305 0.80 -5.93 25.01
N ALA A 306 0.29 -6.29 23.83
CA ALA A 306 -0.70 -5.50 23.12
C ALA A 306 -2.01 -5.37 23.92
N ASN A 307 -2.41 -6.41 24.64
CA ASN A 307 -3.58 -6.39 25.52
C ASN A 307 -3.38 -5.49 26.73
N LEU A 308 -2.21 -5.53 27.37
CA LEU A 308 -1.89 -4.69 28.53
C LEU A 308 -1.68 -3.22 28.12
N ALA A 309 -1.05 -2.96 26.96
CA ALA A 309 -0.87 -1.62 26.43
C ALA A 309 -2.22 -0.90 26.20
N ARG A 310 -3.26 -1.62 25.77
CA ARG A 310 -4.62 -1.05 25.63
C ARG A 310 -5.18 -0.56 26.98
N LYS A 311 -4.88 -1.24 28.09
CA LYS A 311 -5.33 -0.82 29.42
C LYS A 311 -4.67 0.48 29.88
N VAL A 312 -3.52 0.82 29.34
CA VAL A 312 -2.83 2.09 29.54
C VAL A 312 -2.97 3.05 28.35
N GLU A 313 -4.04 2.88 27.57
CA GLU A 313 -4.44 3.73 26.45
C GLU A 313 -3.42 3.80 25.29
N VAL A 314 -2.60 2.75 25.10
CA VAL A 314 -1.70 2.61 23.96
C VAL A 314 -2.17 1.48 23.05
N GLY A 315 -2.48 1.80 21.79
CA GLY A 315 -2.83 0.80 20.77
C GLY A 315 -1.57 0.28 20.07
N LEU A 316 -1.25 -0.99 20.27
CA LEU A 316 -0.21 -1.73 19.54
C LEU A 316 -0.88 -2.77 18.64
N TYR A 317 -0.23 -3.07 17.52
CA TYR A 317 -0.67 -4.08 16.57
C TYR A 317 0.38 -5.18 16.46
N SER A 318 -0.03 -6.42 16.72
CA SER A 318 0.80 -7.61 16.49
C SER A 318 0.98 -7.88 15.00
N LEU A 319 2.10 -8.48 14.64
CA LEU A 319 2.34 -8.99 13.28
C LEU A 319 1.60 -10.32 13.02
N ALA A 320 1.12 -11.03 14.04
CA ALA A 320 0.50 -12.34 13.91
C ALA A 320 -0.65 -12.40 12.88
N PRO A 321 -1.61 -11.44 12.80
CA PRO A 321 -2.71 -11.49 11.83
C PRO A 321 -2.30 -11.42 10.37
N PHE A 322 -1.06 -11.06 10.07
CA PHE A 322 -0.54 -10.93 8.70
C PHE A 322 0.09 -12.23 8.18
N PHE A 323 0.36 -13.19 9.05
CA PHE A 323 0.84 -14.52 8.70
C PHE A 323 -0.34 -15.44 8.39
N SER A 324 -0.13 -16.40 7.49
CA SER A 324 -1.11 -17.47 7.20
C SER A 324 -1.21 -18.50 8.31
N GLU A 325 -0.08 -18.72 8.98
CA GLU A 325 0.08 -19.61 10.14
C GLU A 325 0.68 -18.81 11.32
N ALA A 326 0.95 -19.47 12.43
CA ALA A 326 1.58 -18.83 13.56
C ALA A 326 2.95 -18.24 13.18
N PRO A 327 3.25 -16.98 13.54
CA PRO A 327 4.48 -16.33 13.12
C PRO A 327 5.69 -17.01 13.74
N ILE A 328 6.68 -17.35 12.91
CA ILE A 328 7.98 -17.86 13.38
C ILE A 328 8.73 -16.77 14.17
N ARG A 329 8.48 -15.50 13.82
CA ARG A 329 9.11 -14.33 14.43
C ARG A 329 8.03 -13.32 14.84
N PRO A 330 7.53 -13.37 16.10
CA PRO A 330 6.54 -12.43 16.59
C PRO A 330 7.09 -11.00 16.59
N GLY A 331 6.20 -10.01 16.48
CA GLY A 331 6.61 -8.62 16.43
C GLY A 331 5.44 -7.65 16.44
N LEU A 332 5.78 -6.39 16.37
CA LEU A 332 4.82 -5.26 16.35
C LEU A 332 4.86 -4.53 15.01
N LEU A 333 3.70 -4.10 14.58
CA LEU A 333 3.50 -3.15 13.49
C LEU A 333 3.21 -1.77 14.08
N LEU A 334 4.10 -0.81 13.85
CA LEU A 334 4.09 0.51 14.45
C LEU A 334 3.81 1.58 13.37
N GLY A 335 2.56 2.02 13.27
CA GLY A 335 2.18 3.09 12.35
C GLY A 335 2.40 4.48 12.95
N PHE A 336 3.10 5.34 12.24
CA PHE A 336 3.39 6.72 12.67
C PHE A 336 2.63 7.80 11.87
N GLY A 337 1.73 7.39 10.99
CA GLY A 337 0.94 8.33 10.19
C GLY A 337 -0.03 9.19 10.98
N ALA A 338 -0.54 8.72 12.13
CA ALA A 338 -1.60 9.39 12.90
C ALA A 338 -1.17 9.89 14.28
N ILE A 339 -0.14 9.31 14.89
CA ILE A 339 0.33 9.74 16.21
C ILE A 339 1.02 11.09 16.10
N GLU A 340 0.76 12.01 17.03
CA GLU A 340 1.49 13.27 17.08
C GLU A 340 2.90 13.07 17.65
N LEU A 341 3.88 13.87 17.22
CA LEU A 341 5.28 13.71 17.62
C LEU A 341 5.44 13.75 19.15
N LEU A 342 4.70 14.65 19.81
CA LEU A 342 4.74 14.83 21.27
C LEU A 342 4.12 13.64 22.03
N ASP A 343 3.29 12.82 21.38
CA ASP A 343 2.63 11.67 22.00
C ASP A 343 3.46 10.38 21.90
N ILE A 344 4.51 10.36 21.07
CA ILE A 344 5.32 9.16 20.85
C ILE A 344 6.02 8.73 22.13
N ASP A 345 6.73 9.63 22.79
CA ASP A 345 7.46 9.30 24.01
C ASP A 345 6.55 8.83 25.14
N PRO A 346 5.48 9.56 25.50
CA PRO A 346 4.55 9.11 26.52
C PRO A 346 3.94 7.73 26.21
N ALA A 347 3.67 7.44 24.91
CA ALA A 347 3.13 6.14 24.54
C ALA A 347 4.18 5.03 24.72
N LEU A 348 5.42 5.26 24.26
CA LEU A 348 6.48 4.27 24.36
C LEU A 348 7.02 4.09 25.78
N ASP A 349 6.93 5.11 26.65
CA ASP A 349 7.23 4.97 28.09
C ASP A 349 6.24 3.98 28.73
N ARG A 350 4.95 4.12 28.46
CA ARG A 350 3.94 3.17 28.96
C ARG A 350 4.17 1.73 28.47
N VAL A 351 4.64 1.58 27.24
CA VAL A 351 5.00 0.27 26.68
C VAL A 351 6.22 -0.30 27.41
N ARG A 352 7.28 0.49 27.59
CA ARG A 352 8.48 0.08 28.35
C ARG A 352 8.13 -0.33 29.78
N ASP A 353 7.39 0.50 30.48
CA ASP A 353 7.01 0.22 31.89
C ASP A 353 6.14 -1.04 31.99
N THR A 354 5.33 -1.33 30.96
CA THR A 354 4.56 -2.58 30.87
C THR A 354 5.50 -3.78 30.69
N LEU A 355 6.49 -3.68 29.79
CA LEU A 355 7.49 -4.73 29.56
C LEU A 355 8.32 -5.02 30.79
N GLN A 356 8.78 -3.99 31.51
CA GLN A 356 9.54 -4.13 32.76
C GLN A 356 8.77 -4.86 33.87
N ARG A 357 7.42 -4.81 33.86
CA ARG A 357 6.59 -5.55 34.82
C ARG A 357 6.35 -7.00 34.40
N LEU A 358 6.61 -7.33 33.14
CA LEU A 358 6.47 -8.68 32.59
C LEU A 358 7.77 -9.48 32.63
N SER A 359 8.92 -8.78 32.72
CA SER A 359 10.26 -9.35 32.85
C SER A 359 10.56 -9.68 34.31
#